data_7325bf9348c0809727da8250a24ae316
#
_entry.id   7325bf9348c0809727da8250a24ae316
#
_cell.length_a   1.000
_cell.length_b   1.000
_cell.length_c   1.000
_cell.angle_alpha   90.00
_cell.angle_beta   90.00
_cell.angle_gamma   90.00
#
_symmetry.space_group_name_H-M   'P 1'
#
loop_
_entity.id
_entity.type
_entity.pdbx_description
1 polymer ?
#
loop_
_entity_poly.entity_id
_entity_poly.type
_entity_poly.pdbx_seq_one_letter_code
_entity_poly.pdbx_strand_id
1 'polypeptide(L)'
;GAVSFSEGNRPKLTKGKTASAIRTVPLLPPLEEALKGRHGLVCHKENGGIMSQSAFACKYESYITFLETKLNGIHKRWYGKTNEQKQLLAEGKLPPWKEINIRCHDFRVEFCTRAYYAQVPLKTLQSWMGHADADMILAIYTKLDKEQERTDAAKMVNYLTRLEVDSAAE
;
A
#
# COMPACT_ATOMS: atom_id res chain seq x y z
N GLY A 1 0.38 -2.05 -19.20
CA GLY A 1 -1.01 -2.12 -19.63
C GLY A 1 -1.97 -2.09 -18.46
N ALA A 2 -3.24 -1.89 -18.73
CA ALA A 2 -4.31 -1.94 -17.74
C ALA A 2 -5.30 -3.04 -18.09
N VAL A 3 -6.03 -3.54 -17.11
CA VAL A 3 -7.14 -4.46 -17.32
C VAL A 3 -8.44 -3.65 -17.27
N SER A 4 -9.25 -3.71 -18.30
CA SER A 4 -10.62 -3.23 -18.31
C SER A 4 -11.59 -4.40 -18.34
N PHE A 5 -12.81 -4.18 -17.86
CA PHE A 5 -13.85 -5.19 -17.85
C PHE A 5 -14.99 -4.74 -18.74
N SER A 6 -15.40 -5.63 -19.65
CA SER A 6 -16.58 -5.46 -20.49
C SER A 6 -17.79 -6.16 -19.87
N GLU A 7 -18.93 -6.12 -20.55
CA GLU A 7 -20.13 -6.86 -20.17
C GLU A 7 -19.82 -8.32 -19.83
N GLY A 8 -20.48 -8.84 -18.81
CA GLY A 8 -20.24 -10.19 -18.31
C GLY A 8 -18.90 -10.38 -17.60
N ASN A 9 -18.29 -9.32 -17.06
CA ASN A 9 -17.05 -9.40 -16.27
C ASN A 9 -15.85 -9.99 -17.06
N ARG A 10 -15.82 -9.77 -18.38
CA ARG A 10 -14.75 -10.28 -19.25
C ARG A 10 -13.55 -9.34 -19.22
N PRO A 11 -12.38 -9.82 -18.75
CA PRO A 11 -11.19 -9.00 -18.67
C PRO A 11 -10.55 -8.80 -20.05
N LYS A 12 -10.14 -7.58 -20.34
CA LYS A 12 -9.42 -7.22 -21.56
C LYS A 12 -8.21 -6.37 -21.22
N LEU A 13 -7.04 -6.69 -21.79
CA LEU A 13 -5.86 -5.84 -21.69
C LEU A 13 -6.03 -4.60 -22.57
N THR A 14 -5.76 -3.45 -21.99
CA THR A 14 -5.79 -2.16 -22.66
C THR A 14 -4.50 -1.40 -22.43
N LYS A 15 -4.22 -0.39 -23.25
CA LYS A 15 -3.06 0.48 -23.10
C LYS A 15 -3.13 1.39 -21.85
N GLY A 16 -4.27 1.43 -21.17
CA GLY A 16 -4.56 2.39 -20.09
C GLY A 16 -5.30 3.63 -20.64
N LYS A 17 -5.99 4.34 -19.73
CA LYS A 17 -6.83 5.51 -20.10
C LYS A 17 -6.01 6.78 -20.40
N THR A 18 -4.80 6.88 -19.89
CA THR A 18 -3.94 8.06 -19.99
C THR A 18 -2.51 7.65 -20.34
N ALA A 19 -1.73 8.56 -20.92
CA ALA A 19 -0.31 8.35 -21.21
C ALA A 19 0.47 8.02 -19.92
N SER A 20 0.11 8.61 -18.79
CA SER A 20 0.70 8.37 -17.48
C SER A 20 0.43 6.97 -16.88
N ALA A 21 -0.46 6.18 -17.50
CA ALA A 21 -0.65 4.79 -17.15
C ALA A 21 0.53 3.89 -17.58
N ILE A 22 1.34 4.35 -18.54
CA ILE A 22 2.55 3.67 -19.00
C ILE A 22 3.72 4.28 -18.24
N ARG A 23 4.20 3.58 -17.23
CA ARG A 23 5.29 4.05 -16.37
C ARG A 23 6.16 2.91 -15.89
N THR A 24 7.38 3.24 -15.51
CA THR A 24 8.31 2.34 -14.84
C THR A 24 8.32 2.65 -13.36
N VAL A 25 8.20 1.63 -12.53
CA VAL A 25 8.26 1.72 -11.08
C VAL A 25 9.46 0.90 -10.62
N PRO A 26 10.26 1.36 -9.63
CA PRO A 26 11.38 0.60 -9.14
C PRO A 26 10.91 -0.73 -8.55
N LEU A 27 11.63 -1.79 -8.88
CA LEU A 27 11.41 -3.10 -8.29
C LEU A 27 12.20 -3.17 -6.97
N LEU A 28 11.49 -2.99 -5.86
CA LEU A 28 12.11 -3.04 -4.54
C LEU A 28 12.53 -4.48 -4.19
N PRO A 29 13.61 -4.69 -3.41
CA PRO A 29 14.17 -6.02 -3.17
C PRO A 29 13.17 -7.09 -2.70
N PRO A 30 12.22 -6.82 -1.78
CA PRO A 30 11.22 -7.82 -1.40
C PRO A 30 10.28 -8.23 -2.55
N LEU A 31 9.99 -7.30 -3.46
CA LEU A 31 9.15 -7.58 -4.63
C LEU A 31 9.95 -8.28 -5.71
N GLU A 32 11.22 -7.92 -5.88
CA GLU A 32 12.15 -8.59 -6.79
C GLU A 32 12.28 -10.08 -6.45
N GLU A 33 12.50 -10.39 -5.18
CA GLU A 33 12.59 -11.79 -4.71
C GLU A 33 11.26 -12.54 -4.90
N ALA A 34 10.13 -11.91 -4.61
CA ALA A 34 8.81 -12.50 -4.81
C ALA A 34 8.46 -12.75 -6.29
N LEU A 35 9.06 -12.01 -7.22
CA LEU A 35 8.82 -12.12 -8.66
C LEU A 35 9.90 -12.92 -9.39
N LYS A 36 10.95 -13.33 -8.71
CA LYS A 36 12.07 -14.07 -9.29
C LYS A 36 11.59 -15.34 -10.00
N GLY A 37 12.00 -15.51 -11.26
CA GLY A 37 11.60 -16.64 -12.10
C GLY A 37 10.14 -16.61 -12.57
N ARG A 38 9.36 -15.55 -12.27
CA ARG A 38 8.01 -15.39 -12.79
C ARG A 38 8.02 -14.65 -14.12
N HIS A 39 7.21 -15.12 -15.05
CA HIS A 39 7.03 -14.52 -16.37
C HIS A 39 5.55 -14.25 -16.66
N GLY A 40 5.26 -13.20 -17.42
CA GLY A 40 3.90 -12.83 -17.81
C GLY A 40 3.20 -11.93 -16.79
N LEU A 41 1.92 -12.19 -16.54
CA LEU A 41 1.10 -11.36 -15.63
C LEU A 41 1.45 -11.66 -14.17
N VAL A 42 1.70 -10.62 -13.38
CA VAL A 42 1.90 -10.75 -11.92
C VAL A 42 0.63 -11.29 -11.25
N CYS A 43 -0.51 -10.70 -11.59
CA CYS A 43 -1.83 -11.16 -11.11
C CYS A 43 -2.54 -11.94 -12.22
N HIS A 44 -2.59 -13.26 -12.08
CA HIS A 44 -3.17 -14.15 -13.07
C HIS A 44 -4.02 -15.26 -12.42
N LYS A 45 -4.88 -15.89 -13.20
CA LYS A 45 -5.57 -17.14 -12.84
C LYS A 45 -4.55 -18.29 -12.79
N GLU A 46 -4.94 -19.42 -12.20
CA GLU A 46 -4.09 -20.62 -12.14
C GLU A 46 -3.61 -21.11 -13.51
N ASN A 47 -4.43 -20.91 -14.55
CA ASN A 47 -4.08 -21.20 -15.95
C ASN A 47 -3.26 -20.11 -16.65
N GLY A 48 -2.72 -19.13 -15.92
CA GLY A 48 -1.95 -18.01 -16.48
C GLY A 48 -2.78 -16.89 -17.14
N GLY A 49 -4.10 -17.07 -17.24
CA GLY A 49 -4.97 -16.07 -17.89
C GLY A 49 -5.27 -14.85 -17.03
N ILE A 50 -5.80 -13.79 -17.66
CA ILE A 50 -6.17 -12.55 -16.97
C ILE A 50 -7.29 -12.82 -15.95
N MET A 51 -7.15 -12.28 -14.74
CA MET A 51 -8.21 -12.37 -13.72
C MET A 51 -9.42 -11.54 -14.13
N SER A 52 -10.61 -12.09 -13.89
CA SER A 52 -11.85 -11.32 -13.87
C SER A 52 -11.93 -10.46 -12.60
N GLN A 53 -12.80 -9.48 -12.57
CA GLN A 53 -13.00 -8.64 -11.38
C GLN A 53 -13.43 -9.47 -10.16
N SER A 54 -14.37 -10.41 -10.36
CA SER A 54 -14.82 -11.30 -9.28
C SER A 54 -13.70 -12.24 -8.79
N ALA A 55 -12.90 -12.79 -9.70
CA ALA A 55 -11.77 -13.64 -9.30
C ALA A 55 -10.72 -12.86 -8.48
N PHE A 56 -10.46 -11.61 -8.87
CA PHE A 56 -9.59 -10.73 -8.08
C PHE A 56 -10.20 -10.42 -6.71
N ALA A 57 -11.49 -10.07 -6.65
CA ALA A 57 -12.18 -9.80 -5.39
C ALA A 57 -12.11 -11.00 -4.44
N CYS A 58 -12.40 -12.22 -4.90
CA CYS A 58 -12.29 -13.44 -4.09
C CYS A 58 -10.87 -13.67 -3.56
N LYS A 59 -9.85 -13.45 -4.39
CA LYS A 59 -8.44 -13.57 -3.94
C LYS A 59 -8.09 -12.51 -2.90
N TYR A 60 -8.57 -11.29 -3.08
CA TYR A 60 -8.36 -10.21 -2.14
C TYR A 60 -9.06 -10.47 -0.80
N GLU A 61 -10.31 -10.90 -0.81
CA GLU A 61 -11.05 -11.32 0.40
C GLU A 61 -10.35 -12.46 1.14
N SER A 62 -9.85 -13.46 0.40
CA SER A 62 -9.06 -14.54 0.98
C SER A 62 -7.80 -14.04 1.67
N TYR A 63 -7.13 -13.04 1.08
CA TYR A 63 -5.96 -12.40 1.67
C TYR A 63 -6.33 -11.63 2.95
N ILE A 64 -7.41 -10.84 2.94
CA ILE A 64 -7.88 -10.14 4.14
C ILE A 64 -8.26 -11.13 5.24
N THR A 65 -8.99 -12.20 4.90
CA THR A 65 -9.33 -13.27 5.86
C THR A 65 -8.08 -13.93 6.47
N PHE A 66 -7.04 -14.14 5.67
CA PHE A 66 -5.75 -14.64 6.16
C PHE A 66 -5.11 -13.66 7.15
N LEU A 67 -5.07 -12.37 6.84
CA LEU A 67 -4.53 -11.35 7.75
C LEU A 67 -5.33 -11.26 9.04
N GLU A 68 -6.67 -11.26 8.96
CA GLU A 68 -7.56 -11.27 10.13
C GLU A 68 -7.33 -12.51 11.00
N THR A 69 -7.16 -13.68 10.37
CA THR A 69 -6.83 -14.92 11.06
C THR A 69 -5.52 -14.80 11.83
N LYS A 70 -4.49 -14.20 11.22
CA LYS A 70 -3.21 -13.94 11.89
C LYS A 70 -3.35 -12.94 13.05
N LEU A 71 -4.11 -11.87 12.86
CA LEU A 71 -4.33 -10.84 13.85
C LEU A 71 -5.12 -11.33 15.08
N ASN A 72 -6.10 -12.20 14.86
CA ASN A 72 -6.99 -12.71 15.91
C ASN A 72 -6.54 -14.09 16.47
N GLY A 73 -5.51 -14.70 15.89
CA GLY A 73 -5.03 -16.03 16.28
C GLY A 73 -5.99 -17.19 15.94
N ILE A 74 -7.12 -16.90 15.31
CA ILE A 74 -8.14 -17.86 14.95
C ILE A 74 -8.87 -17.43 13.66
N HIS A 75 -9.33 -18.37 12.87
CA HIS A 75 -10.13 -18.07 11.69
C HIS A 75 -11.54 -17.61 12.09
N LYS A 76 -12.08 -16.57 11.42
CA LYS A 76 -13.40 -15.94 11.71
C LYS A 76 -14.54 -16.97 11.82
N ARG A 77 -14.51 -18.03 11.01
CA ARG A 77 -15.48 -19.12 11.05
C ARG A 77 -15.59 -19.79 12.43
N TRP A 78 -14.51 -19.84 13.18
CA TRP A 78 -14.42 -20.51 14.48
C TRP A 78 -14.50 -19.55 15.67
N TYR A 79 -14.46 -18.24 15.43
CA TYR A 79 -14.56 -17.23 16.47
C TYR A 79 -15.87 -17.34 17.24
N GLY A 80 -15.79 -17.39 18.57
CA GLY A 80 -16.93 -17.60 19.46
C GLY A 80 -17.50 -19.03 19.48
N LYS A 81 -16.90 -20.00 18.74
CA LYS A 81 -17.42 -21.35 18.59
C LYS A 81 -16.64 -22.42 19.33
N THR A 82 -15.39 -22.19 19.68
CA THR A 82 -14.61 -23.12 20.49
C THR A 82 -15.14 -23.15 21.93
N ASN A 83 -14.93 -24.24 22.67
CA ASN A 83 -15.44 -24.37 24.03
C ASN A 83 -14.88 -23.28 24.97
N GLU A 84 -13.59 -22.98 24.83
CA GLU A 84 -12.91 -21.90 25.56
C GLU A 84 -13.53 -20.54 25.26
N GLN A 85 -13.74 -20.22 24.00
CA GLN A 85 -14.34 -18.94 23.59
C GLN A 85 -15.81 -18.81 23.97
N LYS A 86 -16.57 -19.90 23.98
CA LYS A 86 -17.96 -19.89 24.49
C LYS A 86 -18.00 -19.56 25.99
N GLN A 87 -17.04 -20.06 26.75
CA GLN A 87 -16.92 -19.71 28.16
C GLN A 87 -16.58 -18.24 28.34
N LEU A 88 -15.57 -17.73 27.62
CA LEU A 88 -15.22 -16.31 27.63
C LEU A 88 -16.38 -15.40 27.19
N LEU A 89 -17.16 -15.83 26.22
CA LEU A 89 -18.35 -15.10 25.75
C LEU A 89 -19.43 -15.05 26.86
N ALA A 90 -19.68 -16.18 27.54
CA ALA A 90 -20.62 -16.24 28.66
C ALA A 90 -20.19 -15.35 29.83
N GLU A 91 -18.90 -15.20 30.05
CA GLU A 91 -18.30 -14.32 31.05
C GLU A 91 -18.21 -12.84 30.61
N GLY A 92 -18.60 -12.50 29.38
CA GLY A 92 -18.43 -11.18 28.80
C GLY A 92 -16.98 -10.74 28.57
N LYS A 93 -16.04 -11.70 28.55
CA LYS A 93 -14.59 -11.48 28.44
C LYS A 93 -14.03 -11.78 27.06
N LEU A 94 -14.83 -12.26 26.11
CA LEU A 94 -14.35 -12.53 24.77
C LEU A 94 -13.97 -11.20 24.08
N PRO A 95 -12.68 -11.01 23.68
CA PRO A 95 -12.26 -9.78 23.02
C PRO A 95 -13.05 -9.60 21.69
N PRO A 96 -13.37 -8.35 21.29
CA PRO A 96 -14.06 -8.13 20.02
C PRO A 96 -13.20 -8.60 18.85
N TRP A 97 -13.86 -9.12 17.80
CA TRP A 97 -13.16 -9.47 16.56
C TRP A 97 -12.49 -8.24 15.95
N LYS A 98 -11.21 -8.34 15.68
CA LYS A 98 -10.46 -7.28 15.01
C LYS A 98 -10.59 -7.45 13.50
N GLU A 99 -11.31 -6.55 12.86
CA GLU A 99 -11.48 -6.50 11.42
C GLU A 99 -10.35 -5.73 10.74
N ILE A 100 -10.02 -6.14 9.54
CA ILE A 100 -9.07 -5.44 8.67
C ILE A 100 -9.83 -4.83 7.50
N ASN A 101 -9.95 -3.51 7.50
CA ASN A 101 -10.60 -2.76 6.42
C ASN A 101 -9.54 -2.02 5.60
N ILE A 102 -8.82 -2.77 4.76
CA ILE A 102 -7.81 -2.23 3.84
C ILE A 102 -8.34 -2.39 2.41
N ARG A 103 -8.27 -1.35 1.62
CA ARG A 103 -8.58 -1.36 0.19
C ARG A 103 -7.30 -1.38 -0.63
N CYS A 104 -7.36 -1.85 -1.87
CA CYS A 104 -6.20 -1.85 -2.76
C CYS A 104 -5.56 -0.46 -2.93
N HIS A 105 -6.38 0.61 -2.86
CA HIS A 105 -5.90 1.98 -2.93
C HIS A 105 -5.06 2.39 -1.70
N ASP A 106 -5.34 1.82 -0.55
CA ASP A 106 -4.64 2.15 0.71
C ASP A 106 -3.17 1.71 0.66
N PHE A 107 -2.84 0.62 -0.06
CA PHE A 107 -1.44 0.25 -0.34
C PHE A 107 -0.71 1.31 -1.16
N ARG A 108 -1.41 1.99 -2.06
CA ARG A 108 -0.84 3.08 -2.85
C ARG A 108 -0.56 4.30 -1.98
N VAL A 109 -1.49 4.64 -1.07
CA VAL A 109 -1.30 5.71 -0.08
C VAL A 109 -0.13 5.39 0.83
N GLU A 110 -0.05 4.17 1.34
CA GLU A 110 1.06 3.70 2.19
C GLU A 110 2.41 3.77 1.47
N PHE A 111 2.48 3.37 0.20
CA PHE A 111 3.70 3.50 -0.58
C PHE A 111 4.16 4.96 -0.69
N CYS A 112 3.23 5.89 -0.94
CA CYS A 112 3.53 7.32 -0.98
C CYS A 112 4.01 7.84 0.36
N THR A 113 3.38 7.43 1.45
CA THR A 113 3.75 7.80 2.82
C THR A 113 5.16 7.33 3.16
N ARG A 114 5.48 6.07 2.86
CA ARG A 114 6.83 5.52 3.07
C ARG A 114 7.88 6.20 2.21
N ALA A 115 7.56 6.49 0.95
CA ALA A 115 8.45 7.23 0.06
C ALA A 115 8.72 8.65 0.56
N TYR A 116 7.72 9.30 1.15
CA TYR A 116 7.87 10.59 1.81
C TYR A 116 8.87 10.50 2.97
N TYR A 117 8.66 9.58 3.92
CA TYR A 117 9.59 9.39 5.05
C TYR A 117 10.99 8.95 4.62
N ALA A 118 11.10 8.23 3.50
CA ALA A 118 12.39 7.91 2.87
C ALA A 118 13.00 9.08 2.10
N GLN A 119 12.38 10.27 2.15
CA GLN A 119 12.85 11.49 1.48
C GLN A 119 13.00 11.35 -0.05
N VAL A 120 12.17 10.50 -0.66
CA VAL A 120 12.11 10.40 -2.13
C VAL A 120 11.59 11.73 -2.70
N PRO A 121 12.28 12.34 -3.67
CA PRO A 121 11.84 13.60 -4.25
C PRO A 121 10.43 13.52 -4.82
N LEU A 122 9.61 14.54 -4.59
CA LEU A 122 8.22 14.59 -5.05
C LEU A 122 8.07 14.29 -6.54
N LYS A 123 8.93 14.86 -7.40
CA LYS A 123 8.90 14.60 -8.85
C LYS A 123 9.15 13.13 -9.21
N THR A 124 10.05 12.49 -8.49
CA THR A 124 10.34 11.06 -8.65
C THR A 124 9.10 10.22 -8.28
N LEU A 125 8.50 10.52 -7.13
CA LEU A 125 7.30 9.84 -6.68
C LEU A 125 6.11 10.06 -7.63
N GLN A 126 5.92 11.28 -8.13
CA GLN A 126 4.92 11.57 -9.16
C GLN A 126 5.13 10.75 -10.45
N SER A 127 6.38 10.57 -10.86
CA SER A 127 6.72 9.72 -12.01
C SER A 127 6.32 8.26 -11.78
N TRP A 128 6.62 7.72 -10.58
CA TRP A 128 6.27 6.34 -10.23
C TRP A 128 4.75 6.13 -10.09
N MET A 129 4.04 7.12 -9.55
CA MET A 129 2.61 7.03 -9.27
C MET A 129 1.74 7.41 -10.48
N GLY A 130 2.25 8.24 -11.40
CA GLY A 130 1.54 8.82 -12.53
C GLY A 130 1.01 10.22 -12.21
N HIS A 131 0.96 11.08 -13.23
CA HIS A 131 0.62 12.50 -13.07
C HIS A 131 -0.78 12.78 -12.51
N ALA A 132 -1.74 11.84 -12.67
CA ALA A 132 -3.10 12.00 -12.16
C ALA A 132 -3.21 11.96 -10.62
N ASP A 133 -2.14 11.56 -9.94
CA ASP A 133 -2.14 11.40 -8.49
C ASP A 133 -1.35 12.49 -7.76
N ALA A 134 -0.99 13.57 -8.44
CA ALA A 134 -0.22 14.66 -7.85
C ALA A 134 -0.90 15.26 -6.60
N ASP A 135 -2.22 15.46 -6.67
CA ASP A 135 -2.99 16.03 -5.55
C ASP A 135 -3.02 15.08 -4.35
N MET A 136 -3.15 13.77 -4.59
CA MET A 136 -3.08 12.78 -3.51
C MET A 136 -1.70 12.75 -2.86
N ILE A 137 -0.64 12.78 -3.67
CA ILE A 137 0.74 12.80 -3.16
C ILE A 137 0.96 14.08 -2.36
N LEU A 138 0.54 15.22 -2.87
CA LEU A 138 0.65 16.50 -2.19
C LEU A 138 -0.13 16.49 -0.87
N ALA A 139 -1.33 15.93 -0.84
CA ALA A 139 -2.12 15.80 0.37
C ALA A 139 -1.42 14.94 1.45
N ILE A 140 -0.68 13.90 1.05
CA ILE A 140 0.14 13.10 1.97
C ILE A 140 1.31 13.95 2.49
N TYR A 141 2.00 14.69 1.61
CA TYR A 141 3.14 15.53 1.96
C TYR A 141 2.76 16.71 2.87
N THR A 142 1.52 17.18 2.83
CA THR A 142 1.02 18.24 3.73
C THR A 142 0.57 17.73 5.10
N LYS A 143 0.39 16.41 5.26
CA LYS A 143 0.04 15.79 6.55
C LYS A 143 1.32 15.37 7.29
N LEU A 144 2.15 16.34 7.64
CA LEU A 144 3.30 16.09 8.50
C LEU A 144 2.82 15.75 9.91
N ASP A 145 3.41 14.73 10.54
CA ASP A 145 3.27 14.62 11.96
C ASP A 145 4.19 15.64 12.68
N LYS A 146 3.90 15.91 13.95
CA LYS A 146 4.63 16.93 14.73
C LYS A 146 6.11 16.60 14.94
N GLU A 147 6.46 15.32 14.88
CA GLU A 147 7.84 14.87 15.05
C GLU A 147 8.66 15.16 13.79
N GLN A 148 8.08 14.95 12.61
CA GLN A 148 8.70 15.26 11.33
C GLN A 148 8.90 16.78 11.18
N GLU A 149 7.90 17.59 11.55
CA GLU A 149 8.03 19.06 11.57
C GLU A 149 9.21 19.53 12.45
N ARG A 150 9.34 18.95 13.65
CA ARG A 150 10.46 19.28 14.55
C ARG A 150 11.81 18.87 13.96
N THR A 151 11.87 17.70 13.33
CA THR A 151 13.09 17.21 12.67
C THR A 151 13.50 18.11 11.50
N ASP A 152 12.56 18.56 10.70
CA ASP A 152 12.82 19.42 9.56
C ASP A 152 13.21 20.84 10.00
N ALA A 153 12.61 21.37 11.06
CA ALA A 153 13.03 22.62 11.69
C ALA A 153 14.48 22.53 12.19
N ALA A 154 14.86 21.43 12.84
CA ALA A 154 16.24 21.22 13.30
C ALA A 154 17.24 21.15 12.12
N LYS A 155 16.87 20.49 11.01
CA LYS A 155 17.70 20.47 9.79
C LYS A 155 17.92 21.87 9.21
N MET A 156 16.86 22.68 9.18
CA MET A 156 16.94 24.05 8.69
C MET A 156 17.85 24.91 9.55
N VAL A 157 17.73 24.84 10.88
CA VAL A 157 18.63 25.52 11.82
C VAL A 157 20.09 25.12 11.58
N ASN A 158 20.36 23.81 11.51
CA ASN A 158 21.72 23.31 11.25
C ASN A 158 22.29 23.80 9.90
N TYR A 159 21.46 23.86 8.87
CA TYR A 159 21.87 24.38 7.57
C TYR A 159 22.25 25.87 7.63
N LEU A 160 21.42 26.70 8.27
CA LEU A 160 21.67 28.12 8.43
C LEU A 160 22.93 28.40 9.25
N THR A 161 23.11 27.65 10.36
CA THR A 161 24.32 27.78 11.20
C THR A 161 25.61 27.46 10.42
N ARG A 162 25.56 26.46 9.52
CA ARG A 162 26.72 26.14 8.66
C ARG A 162 27.05 27.29 7.69
N LEU A 163 26.02 27.89 7.07
CA LEU A 163 26.24 29.04 6.17
C LEU A 163 26.87 30.24 6.88
N GLU A 164 26.46 30.48 8.15
CA GLU A 164 27.05 31.57 8.95
C GLU A 164 28.53 31.31 9.28
N VAL A 165 28.88 30.04 9.58
CA VAL A 165 30.28 29.67 9.85
C VAL A 165 31.15 29.77 8.60
N ASP A 166 30.64 29.32 7.45
CA ASP A 166 31.37 29.38 6.18
C ASP A 166 31.58 30.84 5.73
N SER A 167 30.58 31.70 5.93
CA SER A 167 30.70 33.16 5.61
C SER A 167 31.58 33.96 6.57
N ALA A 168 31.87 33.45 7.77
CA ALA A 168 32.76 34.09 8.74
C ALA A 168 34.23 33.65 8.59
N ALA A 169 34.49 32.64 7.74
CA ALA A 169 35.81 32.09 7.47
C ALA A 169 36.49 32.68 6.20
N GLU A 170 35.77 33.52 5.44
CA GLU A 170 36.27 34.32 4.31
C GLU A 170 36.60 35.76 4.77
#